data_936f430178340a663bca00b5c8e5d1bf
#
_entry.id   936f430178340a663bca00b5c8e5d1bf
#
_cell.length_a   1.000
_cell.length_b   1.000
_cell.length_c   1.000
_cell.angle_alpha   90.00
_cell.angle_beta   90.00
_cell.angle_gamma   90.00
#
_symmetry.space_group_name_H-M   'P 1'
#
loop_
_entity.id
_entity.type
_entity.pdbx_description
1 polymer ?
#
loop_
_entity_poly.entity_id
_entity_poly.type
_entity_poly.pdbx_seq_one_letter_code
_entity_poly.pdbx_strand_id
1 'polypeptide(L)'
;GSADVYKRQYLLFVPYGKEKKETKKKEAETTRLTGQMKGLIFLLAVEAAVVVCTNTAITIRIPSLMVERGLGDAQLSSLVLSIMQLIGILAGVSFSFFISLFKERLLLWSGITFGLGQIVIALSPSLGVMVVGSVVAGFSYSVALTTVFQLLSERIPANLLNQATSFAVLGCSFGAFT
;
A
#
# COMPACT_ATOMS: atom_id res chain seq x y z
N GLY A 1 7.37 -43.19 0.50
CA GLY A 1 6.17 -42.56 0.69
C GLY A 1 5.92 -41.33 -0.13
N SER A 2 4.97 -40.53 0.31
CA SER A 2 4.45 -39.36 -0.43
C SER A 2 5.47 -38.24 -0.68
N ALA A 3 6.46 -38.09 0.17
CA ALA A 3 7.50 -37.07 0.04
C ALA A 3 8.39 -37.22 -1.21
N ASP A 4 8.61 -38.43 -1.68
CA ASP A 4 9.43 -38.69 -2.86
C ASP A 4 8.70 -38.42 -4.17
N VAL A 5 7.37 -38.50 -4.17
CA VAL A 5 6.51 -38.16 -5.32
C VAL A 5 6.53 -36.67 -5.54
N TYR A 6 6.40 -35.87 -4.47
CA TYR A 6 6.46 -34.38 -4.56
C TYR A 6 7.85 -33.90 -4.97
N LYS A 7 8.93 -34.53 -4.50
CA LYS A 7 10.29 -34.21 -4.93
C LYS A 7 10.53 -34.47 -6.42
N ARG A 8 10.01 -35.59 -6.95
CA ARG A 8 10.10 -35.91 -8.38
C ARG A 8 9.25 -34.98 -9.23
N GLN A 9 8.07 -34.57 -8.76
CA GLN A 9 7.19 -33.65 -9.45
C GLN A 9 7.81 -32.25 -9.50
N TYR A 10 8.47 -31.81 -8.42
CA TYR A 10 9.19 -30.54 -8.37
C TYR A 10 10.39 -30.51 -9.34
N LEU A 11 11.13 -31.59 -9.44
CA LEU A 11 12.28 -31.73 -10.36
C LEU A 11 11.88 -31.79 -11.83
N LEU A 12 10.67 -32.28 -12.16
CA LEU A 12 10.17 -32.39 -13.53
C LEU A 12 9.53 -31.09 -14.06
N PHE A 13 8.92 -30.28 -13.17
CA PHE A 13 8.21 -29.07 -13.57
C PHE A 13 9.02 -27.77 -13.39
N VAL A 14 10.13 -27.79 -12.67
CA VAL A 14 11.05 -26.65 -12.58
C VAL A 14 12.22 -26.90 -13.52
N PRO A 15 12.30 -26.25 -14.68
CA PRO A 15 13.47 -26.35 -15.54
C PRO A 15 14.67 -25.80 -14.75
N TYR A 16 15.60 -26.67 -14.43
CA TYR A 16 16.84 -26.33 -13.73
C TYR A 16 17.76 -25.54 -14.69
N GLY A 17 17.46 -24.23 -14.80
CA GLY A 17 18.15 -23.32 -15.71
C GLY A 17 19.58 -23.07 -15.27
N LYS A 18 20.52 -23.78 -15.87
CA LYS A 18 21.94 -23.41 -15.86
C LYS A 18 22.21 -22.00 -16.44
N GLU A 19 21.29 -21.47 -17.23
CA GLU A 19 21.38 -20.12 -17.80
C GLU A 19 21.24 -18.97 -16.79
N LYS A 20 20.63 -19.20 -15.62
CA LYS A 20 20.46 -18.12 -14.63
C LYS A 20 21.73 -17.72 -13.88
N LYS A 21 22.83 -18.48 -13.95
CA LYS A 21 24.08 -18.11 -13.27
C LYS A 21 24.95 -17.14 -14.09
N GLU A 22 24.91 -17.23 -15.41
CA GLU A 22 25.70 -16.32 -16.25
C GLU A 22 25.00 -14.97 -16.44
N THR A 23 23.69 -14.96 -16.57
CA THR A 23 22.90 -13.72 -16.63
C THR A 23 22.98 -12.95 -15.30
N LYS A 24 22.92 -13.63 -14.15
CA LYS A 24 23.10 -13.00 -12.83
C LYS A 24 24.50 -12.41 -12.61
N LYS A 25 25.53 -12.95 -13.27
CA LYS A 25 26.89 -12.42 -13.15
C LYS A 25 27.12 -11.20 -14.05
N LYS A 26 26.44 -11.11 -15.20
CA LYS A 26 26.47 -9.95 -16.08
C LYS A 26 25.55 -8.81 -15.62
N GLU A 27 24.44 -9.12 -14.93
CA GLU A 27 23.56 -8.11 -14.33
C GLU A 27 24.07 -7.54 -13.00
N ALA A 28 25.02 -8.22 -12.34
CA ALA A 28 25.67 -7.71 -11.12
C ALA A 28 26.75 -6.65 -11.40
N GLU A 29 27.20 -6.53 -12.63
CA GLU A 29 28.07 -5.44 -13.07
C GLU A 29 27.21 -4.28 -13.59
N THR A 30 27.14 -3.22 -12.81
CA THR A 30 26.68 -1.89 -13.19
C THR A 30 25.18 -1.61 -13.25
N THR A 31 24.53 -1.56 -12.11
CA THR A 31 23.57 -0.47 -11.95
C THR A 31 23.64 0.06 -10.52
N ARG A 32 24.56 0.96 -10.26
CA ARG A 32 24.56 1.77 -9.05
C ARG A 32 23.30 2.64 -9.12
N LEU A 33 22.48 2.61 -8.06
CA LEU A 33 21.37 3.52 -7.89
C LEU A 33 21.84 4.96 -8.17
N THR A 34 21.35 5.54 -9.24
CA THR A 34 21.59 6.95 -9.54
C THR A 34 21.04 7.81 -8.41
N GLY A 35 21.65 8.95 -8.09
CA GLY A 35 21.20 9.82 -7.01
C GLY A 35 19.70 10.19 -7.11
N GLN A 36 19.19 10.39 -8.32
CA GLN A 36 17.77 10.64 -8.58
C GLN A 36 16.88 9.44 -8.21
N MET A 37 17.33 8.20 -8.48
CA MET A 37 16.58 6.99 -8.11
C MET A 37 16.54 6.81 -6.60
N LYS A 38 17.64 7.09 -5.90
CA LYS A 38 17.67 7.07 -4.42
C LYS A 38 16.72 8.09 -3.83
N GLY A 39 16.69 9.30 -4.38
CA GLY A 39 15.75 10.35 -3.99
C GLY A 39 14.30 9.95 -4.19
N LEU A 40 13.98 9.34 -5.33
CA LEU A 40 12.63 8.84 -5.63
C LEU A 40 12.21 7.72 -4.66
N ILE A 41 13.08 6.73 -4.43
CA ILE A 41 12.80 5.63 -3.47
C ILE A 41 12.54 6.20 -2.07
N PHE A 42 13.38 7.14 -1.63
CA PHE A 42 13.22 7.79 -0.33
C PHE A 42 11.91 8.57 -0.24
N LEU A 43 11.58 9.35 -1.26
CA LEU A 43 10.32 10.11 -1.31
C LEU A 43 9.10 9.18 -1.23
N LEU A 44 9.08 8.12 -2.03
CA LEU A 44 7.99 7.15 -2.03
C LEU A 44 7.90 6.36 -0.72
N ALA A 45 9.02 6.07 -0.07
CA ALA A 45 9.04 5.42 1.25
C ALA A 45 8.49 6.36 2.34
N VAL A 46 8.83 7.64 2.30
CA VAL A 46 8.28 8.65 3.22
C VAL A 46 6.78 8.83 3.00
N GLU A 47 6.34 8.93 1.74
CA GLU A 47 4.91 9.01 1.40
C GLU A 47 4.15 7.80 1.96
N ALA A 48 4.65 6.58 1.72
CA ALA A 48 4.06 5.36 2.26
C ALA A 48 4.01 5.38 3.79
N ALA A 49 5.09 5.82 4.47
CA ALA A 49 5.14 5.93 5.92
C ALA A 49 4.07 6.89 6.45
N VAL A 50 3.94 8.09 5.86
CA VAL A 50 2.95 9.10 6.27
C VAL A 50 1.52 8.58 6.08
N VAL A 51 1.24 7.98 4.91
CA VAL A 51 -0.09 7.45 4.60
C VAL A 51 -0.47 6.31 5.55
N VAL A 52 0.45 5.38 5.84
CA VAL A 52 0.21 4.27 6.77
C VAL A 52 0.07 4.77 8.21
N CYS A 53 0.94 5.66 8.67
CA CYS A 53 0.88 6.25 10.00
C CYS A 53 -0.48 6.93 10.24
N THR A 54 -0.89 7.80 9.32
CA THR A 54 -2.16 8.53 9.42
C THR A 54 -3.36 7.58 9.39
N ASN A 55 -3.33 6.55 8.52
CA ASN A 55 -4.39 5.56 8.47
C ASN A 55 -4.49 4.73 9.75
N THR A 56 -3.36 4.32 10.32
CA THR A 56 -3.30 3.58 11.58
C THR A 56 -3.83 4.42 12.74
N ALA A 57 -3.39 5.68 12.83
CA ALA A 57 -3.82 6.60 13.87
C ALA A 57 -5.35 6.80 13.85
N ILE A 58 -5.96 7.04 12.67
CA ILE A 58 -7.40 7.23 12.58
C ILE A 58 -8.18 5.94 12.82
N THR A 59 -7.65 4.80 12.38
CA THR A 59 -8.27 3.49 12.61
C THR A 59 -8.38 3.18 14.10
N ILE A 60 -7.34 3.50 14.88
CA ILE A 60 -7.35 3.35 16.33
C ILE A 60 -8.28 4.40 16.98
N ARG A 61 -8.37 5.60 16.41
CA ARG A 61 -9.13 6.72 16.97
C ARG A 61 -10.65 6.63 16.69
N ILE A 62 -11.08 6.00 15.62
CA ILE A 62 -12.52 5.90 15.25
C ILE A 62 -13.38 5.34 16.40
N PRO A 63 -13.03 4.22 17.08
CA PRO A 63 -13.83 3.72 18.19
C PRO A 63 -13.98 4.73 19.32
N SER A 64 -12.90 5.38 19.72
CA SER A 64 -12.92 6.40 20.77
C SER A 64 -13.78 7.60 20.38
N LEU A 65 -13.63 8.11 19.15
CA LEU A 65 -14.44 9.21 18.64
C LEU A 65 -15.92 8.90 18.60
N MET A 66 -16.31 7.66 18.26
CA MET A 66 -17.70 7.25 18.22
C MET A 66 -18.33 7.23 19.62
N VAL A 67 -17.62 6.71 20.61
CA VAL A 67 -18.07 6.69 22.01
C VAL A 67 -18.12 8.10 22.58
N GLU A 68 -17.04 8.89 22.43
CA GLU A 68 -16.93 10.27 22.94
C GLU A 68 -18.05 11.19 22.40
N ARG A 69 -18.48 10.96 21.17
CA ARG A 69 -19.53 11.78 20.52
C ARG A 69 -20.93 11.18 20.60
N GLY A 70 -21.08 10.02 21.25
CA GLY A 70 -22.36 9.33 21.35
C GLY A 70 -22.93 8.87 20.00
N LEU A 71 -22.05 8.63 19.00
CA LEU A 71 -22.45 8.22 17.65
C LEU A 71 -22.68 6.71 17.53
N GLY A 72 -22.21 5.95 18.51
CA GLY A 72 -22.37 4.50 18.55
C GLY A 72 -21.45 3.83 19.54
N ASP A 73 -21.57 2.52 19.61
CA ASP A 73 -20.80 1.62 20.46
C ASP A 73 -19.61 0.98 19.71
N ALA A 74 -18.86 0.11 20.40
CA ALA A 74 -17.73 -0.62 19.83
C ALA A 74 -18.15 -1.51 18.65
N GLN A 75 -19.40 -2.01 18.62
CA GLN A 75 -19.90 -2.86 17.56
C GLN A 75 -20.13 -2.08 16.27
N LEU A 76 -20.70 -0.88 16.36
CA LEU A 76 -20.85 0.04 15.22
C LEU A 76 -19.50 0.54 14.72
N SER A 77 -18.54 0.78 15.61
CA SER A 77 -17.16 1.15 15.23
C SER A 77 -16.51 0.07 14.38
N SER A 78 -16.65 -1.19 14.75
CA SER A 78 -16.12 -2.33 13.99
C SER A 78 -16.76 -2.43 12.60
N LEU A 79 -18.06 -2.10 12.49
CA LEU A 79 -18.78 -2.03 11.22
C LEU A 79 -18.21 -0.94 10.31
N VAL A 80 -17.98 0.27 10.84
CA VAL A 80 -17.39 1.39 10.10
C VAL A 80 -15.99 1.03 9.58
N LEU A 81 -15.15 0.41 10.42
CA LEU A 81 -13.82 -0.06 10.03
C LEU A 81 -13.89 -1.16 8.98
N SER A 82 -14.85 -2.09 9.08
CA SER A 82 -15.05 -3.13 8.08
C SER A 82 -15.45 -2.56 6.72
N ILE A 83 -16.35 -1.59 6.70
CA ILE A 83 -16.73 -0.86 5.46
C ILE A 83 -15.50 -0.17 4.86
N MET A 84 -14.71 0.52 5.67
CA MET A 84 -13.47 1.18 5.23
C MET A 84 -12.52 0.20 4.55
N GLN A 85 -12.32 -0.98 5.13
CA GLN A 85 -11.45 -2.02 4.58
C GLN A 85 -12.00 -2.64 3.30
N LEU A 86 -13.30 -2.94 3.25
CA LEU A 86 -13.96 -3.46 2.05
C LEU A 86 -13.83 -2.49 0.86
N ILE A 87 -14.04 -1.21 1.09
CA ILE A 87 -13.87 -0.18 0.06
C ILE A 87 -12.40 -0.10 -0.40
N GLY A 88 -11.45 -0.27 0.52
CA GLY A 88 -10.03 -0.37 0.18
C GLY A 88 -9.72 -1.54 -0.77
N ILE A 89 -10.34 -2.70 -0.55
CA ILE A 89 -10.19 -3.86 -1.45
C ILE A 89 -10.78 -3.55 -2.84
N LEU A 90 -11.98 -2.98 -2.89
CA LEU A 90 -12.62 -2.58 -4.15
C LEU A 90 -11.79 -1.53 -4.90
N ALA A 91 -11.18 -0.58 -4.19
CA ALA A 91 -10.27 0.40 -4.77
C ALA A 91 -9.03 -0.26 -5.39
N GLY A 92 -8.46 -1.27 -4.73
CA GLY A 92 -7.33 -2.05 -5.26
C GLY A 92 -7.68 -2.78 -6.56
N VAL A 93 -8.86 -3.41 -6.63
CA VAL A 93 -9.35 -4.07 -7.85
C VAL A 93 -9.57 -3.07 -8.98
N SER A 94 -10.11 -1.89 -8.66
CA SER A 94 -10.39 -0.82 -9.63
C SER A 94 -9.15 0.01 -10.00
N PHE A 95 -8.01 -0.23 -9.37
CA PHE A 95 -6.78 0.57 -9.51
C PHE A 95 -6.32 0.74 -10.97
N SER A 96 -6.38 -0.34 -11.76
CA SER A 96 -5.97 -0.32 -13.18
C SER A 96 -6.75 0.70 -14.00
N PHE A 97 -8.01 0.94 -13.66
CA PHE A 97 -8.83 1.97 -14.30
C PHE A 97 -8.36 3.39 -13.91
N PHE A 98 -8.10 3.61 -12.63
CA PHE A 98 -7.68 4.92 -12.13
C PHE A 98 -6.30 5.32 -12.61
N ILE A 99 -5.34 4.39 -12.68
CA ILE A 99 -3.99 4.71 -13.17
C ILE A 99 -3.99 5.05 -14.66
N SER A 100 -4.87 4.43 -15.46
CA SER A 100 -5.02 4.75 -16.88
C SER A 100 -5.56 6.17 -17.09
N LEU A 101 -6.39 6.67 -16.15
CA LEU A 101 -7.04 7.97 -16.23
C LEU A 101 -6.14 9.10 -15.70
N PHE A 102 -5.51 8.92 -14.55
CA PHE A 102 -4.78 9.99 -13.83
C PHE A 102 -3.25 9.90 -13.97
N LYS A 103 -2.71 8.78 -14.44
CA LYS A 103 -1.27 8.55 -14.65
C LYS A 103 -0.41 9.04 -13.46
N GLU A 104 0.58 9.89 -13.73
CA GLU A 104 1.54 10.39 -12.74
C GLU A 104 0.91 11.28 -11.65
N ARG A 105 -0.28 11.85 -11.89
CA ARG A 105 -0.97 12.71 -10.93
C ARG A 105 -1.79 11.93 -9.91
N LEU A 106 -1.93 10.60 -10.10
CA LEU A 106 -2.74 9.77 -9.23
C LEU A 106 -2.26 9.81 -7.77
N LEU A 107 -0.94 9.85 -7.54
CA LEU A 107 -0.36 9.94 -6.20
C LEU A 107 -0.78 11.23 -5.48
N LEU A 108 -0.72 12.37 -6.16
CA LEU A 108 -1.14 13.66 -5.59
C LEU A 108 -2.65 13.67 -5.29
N TRP A 109 -3.47 13.21 -6.22
CA TRP A 109 -4.91 13.18 -6.03
C TRP A 109 -5.33 12.22 -4.93
N SER A 110 -4.73 11.04 -4.85
CA SER A 110 -5.00 10.10 -3.75
C SER A 110 -4.57 10.64 -2.39
N GLY A 111 -3.44 11.34 -2.31
CA GLY A 111 -2.99 11.99 -1.08
C GLY A 111 -3.94 13.10 -0.61
N ILE A 112 -4.38 13.98 -1.53
CA ILE A 112 -5.33 15.06 -1.21
C ILE A 112 -6.68 14.48 -0.76
N THR A 113 -7.24 13.51 -1.51
CA THR A 113 -8.52 12.88 -1.16
C THR A 113 -8.43 12.08 0.14
N PHE A 114 -7.29 11.44 0.41
CA PHE A 114 -7.03 10.78 1.68
C PHE A 114 -7.05 11.78 2.84
N GLY A 115 -6.32 12.89 2.72
CA GLY A 115 -6.31 13.95 3.73
C GLY A 115 -7.70 14.54 4.00
N LEU A 116 -8.48 14.80 2.93
CA LEU A 116 -9.87 15.26 3.06
C LEU A 116 -10.74 14.23 3.79
N GLY A 117 -10.62 12.95 3.45
CA GLY A 117 -11.33 11.87 4.15
C GLY A 117 -11.03 11.84 5.65
N GLN A 118 -9.77 12.03 6.04
CA GLN A 118 -9.34 12.12 7.44
C GLN A 118 -9.96 13.32 8.16
N ILE A 119 -9.99 14.49 7.53
CA ILE A 119 -10.61 15.69 8.08
C ILE A 119 -12.12 15.48 8.28
N VAL A 120 -12.81 14.86 7.31
CA VAL A 120 -14.23 14.54 7.41
C VAL A 120 -14.51 13.61 8.60
N ILE A 121 -13.68 12.57 8.81
CA ILE A 121 -13.79 11.68 9.98
C ILE A 121 -13.57 12.48 11.27
N ALA A 122 -12.50 13.27 11.33
CA ALA A 122 -12.13 14.03 12.52
C ALA A 122 -13.21 15.06 12.92
N LEU A 123 -13.90 15.64 11.97
CA LEU A 123 -14.95 16.67 12.20
C LEU A 123 -16.37 16.09 12.16
N SER A 124 -16.55 14.77 12.00
CA SER A 124 -17.88 14.17 11.78
C SER A 124 -18.86 14.47 12.92
N PRO A 125 -19.99 15.12 12.63
CA PRO A 125 -21.03 15.40 13.63
C PRO A 125 -22.03 14.26 13.76
N SER A 126 -22.03 13.29 12.86
CA SER A 126 -22.98 12.17 12.80
C SER A 126 -22.32 10.91 12.26
N LEU A 127 -22.94 9.76 12.58
CA LEU A 127 -22.47 8.44 12.09
C LEU A 127 -22.41 8.40 10.55
N GLY A 128 -23.38 8.96 9.85
CA GLY A 128 -23.41 8.99 8.39
C GLY A 128 -22.21 9.73 7.78
N VAL A 129 -21.84 10.89 8.33
CA VAL A 129 -20.67 11.66 7.89
C VAL A 129 -19.37 10.90 8.18
N MET A 130 -19.29 10.22 9.32
CA MET A 130 -18.14 9.39 9.67
C MET A 130 -17.97 8.22 8.70
N VAL A 131 -19.07 7.54 8.33
CA VAL A 131 -19.04 6.47 7.32
C VAL A 131 -18.57 6.98 5.97
N VAL A 132 -19.09 8.12 5.50
CA VAL A 132 -18.65 8.73 4.23
C VAL A 132 -17.16 9.08 4.27
N GLY A 133 -16.69 9.70 5.34
CA GLY A 133 -15.27 9.98 5.54
C GLY A 133 -14.41 8.70 5.50
N SER A 134 -14.86 7.64 6.15
CA SER A 134 -14.17 6.35 6.19
C SER A 134 -14.13 5.68 4.81
N VAL A 135 -15.19 5.75 4.03
CA VAL A 135 -15.23 5.27 2.64
C VAL A 135 -14.21 6.01 1.78
N VAL A 136 -14.19 7.34 1.84
CA VAL A 136 -13.23 8.17 1.09
C VAL A 136 -11.79 7.89 1.53
N ALA A 137 -11.55 7.80 2.82
CA ALA A 137 -10.23 7.52 3.37
C ALA A 137 -9.74 6.12 2.98
N GLY A 138 -10.57 5.07 3.14
CA GLY A 138 -10.22 3.70 2.79
C GLY A 138 -9.93 3.51 1.30
N PHE A 139 -10.75 4.13 0.44
CA PHE A 139 -10.52 4.14 -1.00
C PHE A 139 -9.19 4.80 -1.36
N SER A 140 -8.97 6.03 -0.89
CA SER A 140 -7.80 6.83 -1.22
C SER A 140 -6.51 6.23 -0.65
N TYR A 141 -6.56 5.63 0.54
CA TYR A 141 -5.46 4.90 1.16
C TYR A 141 -4.97 3.74 0.27
N SER A 142 -5.90 2.90 -0.19
CA SER A 142 -5.56 1.77 -1.05
C SER A 142 -4.97 2.23 -2.38
N VAL A 143 -5.57 3.24 -3.01
CA VAL A 143 -5.06 3.82 -4.27
C VAL A 143 -3.67 4.42 -4.05
N ALA A 144 -3.42 5.17 -2.97
CA ALA A 144 -2.13 5.77 -2.67
C ALA A 144 -1.03 4.71 -2.52
N LEU A 145 -1.24 3.69 -1.69
CA LEU A 145 -0.27 2.62 -1.50
C LEU A 145 0.01 1.83 -2.78
N THR A 146 -1.04 1.46 -3.52
CA THR A 146 -0.87 0.74 -4.78
C THR A 146 -0.09 1.60 -5.79
N THR A 147 -0.33 2.91 -5.84
CA THR A 147 0.40 3.85 -6.70
C THR A 147 1.89 3.92 -6.32
N VAL A 148 2.23 3.91 -5.04
CA VAL A 148 3.63 3.89 -4.57
C VAL A 148 4.34 2.65 -5.12
N PHE A 149 3.77 1.46 -4.95
CA PHE A 149 4.38 0.21 -5.43
C PHE A 149 4.42 0.13 -6.96
N GLN A 150 3.41 0.66 -7.66
CA GLN A 150 3.39 0.78 -9.11
C GLN A 150 4.53 1.66 -9.62
N LEU A 151 4.70 2.86 -9.07
CA LEU A 151 5.78 3.77 -9.44
C LEU A 151 7.16 3.18 -9.16
N LEU A 152 7.33 2.44 -8.07
CA LEU A 152 8.56 1.70 -7.81
C LEU A 152 8.82 0.67 -8.92
N SER A 153 7.82 -0.11 -9.31
CA SER A 153 7.99 -1.14 -10.34
C SER A 153 8.25 -0.57 -11.73
N GLU A 154 7.73 0.61 -12.05
CA GLU A 154 7.91 1.27 -13.35
C GLU A 154 9.23 2.03 -13.47
N ARG A 155 9.70 2.64 -12.37
CA ARG A 155 10.85 3.55 -12.38
C ARG A 155 12.16 2.90 -11.93
N ILE A 156 12.10 1.74 -11.28
CA ILE A 156 13.26 1.05 -10.74
C ILE A 156 13.55 -0.21 -11.57
N PRO A 157 14.81 -0.41 -12.01
CA PRO A 157 15.20 -1.63 -12.71
C PRO A 157 14.95 -2.89 -11.90
N ALA A 158 14.56 -3.98 -12.55
CA ALA A 158 14.16 -5.23 -11.92
C ALA A 158 15.19 -5.82 -10.93
N ASN A 159 16.48 -5.60 -11.17
CA ASN A 159 17.57 -6.05 -10.29
C ASN A 159 17.65 -5.27 -8.96
N LEU A 160 17.12 -4.05 -8.91
CA LEU A 160 17.10 -3.18 -7.73
C LEU A 160 15.70 -3.07 -7.10
N LEU A 161 14.68 -3.60 -7.77
CA LEU A 161 13.29 -3.51 -7.34
C LEU A 161 13.07 -4.11 -5.95
N ASN A 162 13.69 -5.26 -5.66
CA ASN A 162 13.60 -5.90 -4.35
C ASN A 162 14.11 -5.00 -3.21
N GLN A 163 15.22 -4.30 -3.44
CA GLN A 163 15.75 -3.37 -2.45
C GLN A 163 14.84 -2.15 -2.28
N ALA A 164 14.37 -1.57 -3.39
CA ALA A 164 13.45 -0.44 -3.36
C ALA A 164 12.13 -0.77 -2.66
N THR A 165 11.56 -1.93 -2.96
CA THR A 165 10.34 -2.43 -2.29
C THR A 165 10.56 -2.67 -0.81
N SER A 166 11.71 -3.23 -0.41
CA SER A 166 12.06 -3.41 1.01
C SER A 166 12.11 -2.08 1.76
N PHE A 167 12.67 -1.02 1.16
CA PHE A 167 12.66 0.32 1.76
C PHE A 167 11.25 0.89 1.89
N ALA A 168 10.37 0.72 0.90
CA ALA A 168 8.98 1.15 0.98
C ALA A 168 8.23 0.39 2.09
N VAL A 169 8.42 -0.93 2.20
CA VAL A 169 7.82 -1.75 3.26
C VAL A 169 8.34 -1.35 4.64
N LEU A 170 9.63 -1.04 4.78
CA LEU A 170 10.19 -0.49 6.02
C LEU A 170 9.51 0.84 6.38
N GLY A 171 9.28 1.73 5.40
CA GLY A 171 8.52 2.95 5.60
C GLY A 171 7.10 2.69 6.11
N CYS A 172 6.38 1.75 5.49
CA CYS A 172 5.05 1.32 5.94
C CYS A 172 5.09 0.77 7.38
N SER A 173 6.05 -0.08 7.69
CA SER A 173 6.20 -0.66 9.03
C SER A 173 6.51 0.41 10.08
N PHE A 174 7.35 1.37 9.75
CA PHE A 174 7.66 2.50 10.63
C PHE A 174 6.42 3.36 10.89
N GLY A 175 5.63 3.65 9.83
CA GLY A 175 4.37 4.37 9.94
C GLY A 175 3.30 3.64 10.76
N ALA A 176 3.32 2.31 10.79
CA ALA A 176 2.38 1.52 11.60
C ALA A 176 2.77 1.46 13.09
N PHE A 177 4.04 1.72 13.42
CA PHE A 177 4.58 1.61 14.78
C PHE A 177 4.45 2.90 15.61
N THR A 178 4.24 4.04 14.94
CA THR A 178 4.06 5.37 15.55
C THR A 178 2.61 5.67 15.84
#